data_3bd9008bd13c632548a067ec45642c8b
#
_entry.id   3bd9008bd13c632548a067ec45642c8b
#
_cell.length_a   1.000
_cell.length_b   1.000
_cell.length_c   1.000
_cell.angle_alpha   90.00
_cell.angle_beta   90.00
_cell.angle_gamma   90.00
#
_symmetry.space_group_name_H-M   'P 1'
#
loop_
_entity.id
_entity.type
_entity.pdbx_description
1 polymer ?
#
loop_
_entity_poly.entity_id
_entity_poly.type
_entity_poly.pdbx_seq_one_letter_code
_entity_poly.pdbx_strand_id
1 'polypeptide(L)'
;HALNLTTGAELFGGPTNITATFPGTGGNSTGGTVTFLTKAQQERAALLESNGTIYTSWSGYDGDCGNYSAWVISFSADSLARTGAIDLVPSTHGAGIWLGGGGPAADAAGNVYFPTGNAFGGNTPGIGNDYGDTFVRLASTVPLTVADYFAPMNAIADDNADADMGSAAALLLPDMADSGSVTRHLAVVAGKDGAMFVVDRDNMGQYSAIANNVYQEFASDGHENFSSPIYFNGRVYIGPSGLPLKAFSVAQAKLSAAPASQTAFTFGSNGTAPSASANDNTNGIVWALDRESRTLYAYDATDLTKVLYTTSQAAGSRDSFSNVGGHFITPMVANGRVYFGTGTTVAVFGLLP
;
A
#
# COMPACT_ATOMS: atom_id res chain seq x y z
N HIS A 1 -5.21 -9.64 -18.47
CA HIS A 1 -6.50 -9.40 -19.12
C HIS A 1 -6.83 -7.91 -19.12
N ALA A 2 -7.32 -7.38 -20.24
CA ALA A 2 -8.05 -6.13 -20.31
C ALA A 2 -9.44 -6.42 -20.86
N LEU A 3 -10.46 -6.03 -20.10
CA LEU A 3 -11.83 -6.36 -20.43
C LEU A 3 -12.65 -5.12 -20.77
N ASN A 4 -13.50 -5.23 -21.77
CA ASN A 4 -14.49 -4.20 -22.04
C ASN A 4 -15.51 -4.17 -20.90
N LEU A 5 -15.67 -3.03 -20.24
CA LEU A 5 -16.54 -2.90 -19.04
C LEU A 5 -18.03 -3.19 -19.34
N THR A 6 -18.47 -2.98 -20.56
CA THR A 6 -19.88 -3.21 -20.95
C THR A 6 -20.16 -4.66 -21.32
N THR A 7 -19.22 -5.30 -22.01
CA THR A 7 -19.45 -6.63 -22.61
C THR A 7 -18.69 -7.76 -21.91
N GLY A 8 -17.66 -7.45 -21.11
CA GLY A 8 -16.75 -8.43 -20.53
C GLY A 8 -15.81 -9.08 -21.55
N ALA A 9 -15.83 -8.65 -22.82
CA ALA A 9 -14.98 -9.22 -23.86
C ALA A 9 -13.51 -8.80 -23.67
N GLU A 10 -12.58 -9.70 -23.99
CA GLU A 10 -11.15 -9.40 -24.05
C GLU A 10 -10.87 -8.28 -25.06
N LEU A 11 -10.01 -7.36 -24.66
CA LEU A 11 -9.45 -6.30 -25.48
C LEU A 11 -8.01 -6.65 -25.92
N PHE A 12 -7.52 -5.97 -26.94
CA PHE A 12 -6.14 -6.02 -27.43
C PHE A 12 -5.63 -7.42 -27.77
N GLY A 13 -6.54 -8.37 -28.08
CA GLY A 13 -6.17 -9.76 -28.42
C GLY A 13 -5.72 -10.61 -27.24
N GLY A 14 -6.05 -10.17 -26.00
CA GLY A 14 -5.70 -10.90 -24.77
C GLY A 14 -6.27 -12.31 -24.68
N PRO A 15 -5.94 -13.05 -23.62
CA PRO A 15 -5.08 -12.66 -22.51
C PRO A 15 -3.59 -12.56 -22.89
N THR A 16 -2.84 -11.69 -22.21
CA THR A 16 -1.40 -11.50 -22.43
C THR A 16 -0.60 -12.24 -21.36
N ASN A 17 0.31 -13.12 -21.77
CA ASN A 17 1.20 -13.80 -20.85
C ASN A 17 2.26 -12.83 -20.30
N ILE A 18 2.41 -12.78 -18.97
CA ILE A 18 3.40 -11.97 -18.32
C ILE A 18 4.73 -12.71 -18.28
N THR A 19 5.76 -12.13 -18.87
CA THR A 19 7.13 -12.61 -18.86
C THR A 19 8.08 -11.45 -18.67
N ALA A 20 9.14 -11.64 -17.89
CA ALA A 20 10.20 -10.64 -17.72
C ALA A 20 11.53 -11.30 -17.42
N THR A 21 12.61 -10.59 -17.73
CA THR A 21 13.97 -10.92 -17.33
C THR A 21 14.67 -9.63 -16.91
N PHE A 22 15.64 -9.76 -15.98
CA PHE A 22 16.44 -8.65 -15.50
C PHE A 22 17.88 -9.11 -15.23
N PRO A 23 18.91 -8.28 -15.46
CA PRO A 23 20.27 -8.62 -15.11
C PRO A 23 20.41 -8.84 -13.60
N GLY A 24 21.00 -9.98 -13.20
CA GLY A 24 21.17 -10.28 -11.78
C GLY A 24 21.64 -11.70 -11.52
N THR A 25 21.97 -11.99 -10.25
CA THR A 25 22.50 -13.27 -9.78
C THR A 25 21.62 -13.91 -8.69
N GLY A 26 20.45 -13.32 -8.40
CA GLY A 26 19.54 -13.78 -7.36
C GLY A 26 18.85 -15.12 -7.62
N GLY A 27 17.87 -15.44 -6.81
CA GLY A 27 17.33 -16.79 -6.62
C GLY A 27 16.89 -17.59 -7.86
N ASN A 28 16.47 -16.92 -8.95
CA ASN A 28 16.02 -17.56 -10.20
C ASN A 28 16.95 -17.22 -11.38
N SER A 29 18.21 -16.91 -11.10
CA SER A 29 19.14 -16.48 -12.13
C SER A 29 19.77 -17.64 -12.87
N THR A 30 20.02 -17.43 -14.16
CA THR A 30 20.83 -18.30 -15.00
C THR A 30 21.69 -17.44 -15.92
N GLY A 31 23.01 -17.65 -15.92
CA GLY A 31 23.91 -16.89 -16.77
C GLY A 31 23.91 -15.38 -16.55
N GLY A 32 23.68 -14.90 -15.29
CA GLY A 32 23.63 -13.48 -14.95
C GLY A 32 22.29 -12.81 -15.26
N THR A 33 21.23 -13.58 -15.44
CA THR A 33 19.88 -13.08 -15.74
C THR A 33 18.86 -13.72 -14.81
N VAL A 34 18.13 -12.92 -14.06
CA VAL A 34 16.97 -13.33 -13.25
C VAL A 34 15.74 -13.41 -14.15
N THR A 35 14.94 -14.46 -13.99
CA THR A 35 13.71 -14.67 -14.76
C THR A 35 12.48 -14.56 -13.86
N PHE A 36 11.46 -13.83 -14.31
CA PHE A 36 10.15 -13.78 -13.67
C PHE A 36 9.52 -15.18 -13.66
N LEU A 37 9.40 -15.75 -12.48
CA LEU A 37 8.93 -17.12 -12.30
C LEU A 37 7.46 -17.13 -11.86
N THR A 38 6.53 -17.27 -12.79
CA THR A 38 5.09 -17.21 -12.58
C THR A 38 4.57 -18.12 -11.45
N LYS A 39 5.24 -19.25 -11.20
CA LYS A 39 4.85 -20.20 -10.13
C LYS A 39 5.20 -19.72 -8.73
N ALA A 40 6.13 -18.75 -8.60
CA ALA A 40 6.56 -18.21 -7.32
C ALA A 40 6.00 -16.79 -7.09
N GLN A 41 5.31 -16.21 -8.06
CA GLN A 41 4.85 -14.82 -8.01
C GLN A 41 3.35 -14.73 -7.84
N GLN A 42 2.91 -13.84 -6.96
CA GLN A 42 1.53 -13.45 -6.76
C GLN A 42 1.37 -11.95 -6.94
N GLU A 43 0.44 -11.51 -7.78
CA GLU A 43 0.01 -10.13 -7.81
C GLU A 43 -1.06 -9.92 -6.73
N ARG A 44 -0.66 -9.28 -5.64
CA ARG A 44 -1.50 -9.00 -4.48
C ARG A 44 -1.92 -7.55 -4.41
N ALA A 45 -1.00 -6.66 -4.76
CA ALA A 45 -1.24 -5.22 -4.78
C ALA A 45 -2.21 -4.84 -5.91
N ALA A 46 -2.96 -3.75 -5.72
CA ALA A 46 -3.80 -3.20 -6.77
C ALA A 46 -2.96 -2.70 -7.95
N LEU A 47 -3.53 -2.75 -9.15
CA LEU A 47 -2.94 -2.14 -10.35
C LEU A 47 -2.87 -0.62 -10.18
N LEU A 48 -1.79 -0.03 -10.69
CA LEU A 48 -1.68 1.41 -10.85
C LEU A 48 -1.75 1.76 -12.34
N GLU A 49 -2.62 2.69 -12.70
CA GLU A 49 -2.57 3.39 -13.98
C GLU A 49 -2.01 4.79 -13.77
N SER A 50 -0.99 5.16 -14.54
CA SER A 50 -0.42 6.50 -14.54
C SER A 50 0.10 6.85 -15.92
N ASN A 51 -0.37 7.98 -16.47
CA ASN A 51 0.08 8.53 -17.76
C ASN A 51 0.04 7.51 -18.91
N GLY A 52 -1.04 6.71 -19.00
CA GLY A 52 -1.21 5.70 -20.05
C GLY A 52 -0.37 4.43 -19.87
N THR A 53 0.22 4.26 -18.69
CA THR A 53 1.01 3.08 -18.31
C THR A 53 0.34 2.34 -17.15
N ILE A 54 0.12 1.03 -17.30
CA ILE A 54 -0.33 0.13 -16.24
C ILE A 54 0.89 -0.50 -15.59
N TYR A 55 0.96 -0.41 -14.27
CA TYR A 55 2.01 -1.06 -13.46
C TYR A 55 1.39 -2.24 -12.70
N THR A 56 2.06 -3.39 -12.79
CA THR A 56 1.82 -4.57 -11.97
C THR A 56 2.97 -4.73 -11.00
N SER A 57 2.70 -5.08 -9.76
CA SER A 57 3.70 -5.24 -8.70
C SER A 57 3.51 -6.58 -8.00
N TRP A 58 4.60 -7.27 -7.76
CA TRP A 58 4.58 -8.69 -7.46
C TRP A 58 5.21 -9.01 -6.11
N SER A 59 4.63 -9.99 -5.45
CA SER A 59 5.10 -10.59 -4.20
C SER A 59 5.18 -12.11 -4.34
N GLY A 60 5.55 -12.81 -3.28
CA GLY A 60 5.40 -14.27 -3.17
C GLY A 60 4.01 -14.69 -2.76
N TYR A 61 3.80 -15.99 -2.65
CA TYR A 61 2.64 -16.58 -2.00
C TYR A 61 2.80 -16.52 -0.48
N ASP A 62 1.68 -16.65 0.24
CA ASP A 62 1.67 -16.77 1.70
C ASP A 62 2.60 -17.91 2.15
N GLY A 63 3.44 -17.64 3.18
CA GLY A 63 4.47 -18.55 3.63
C GLY A 63 5.75 -18.51 2.80
N ASP A 64 5.99 -17.49 2.00
CA ASP A 64 7.23 -17.21 1.25
C ASP A 64 7.71 -18.38 0.39
N CYS A 65 6.78 -18.99 -0.33
CA CYS A 65 7.06 -20.18 -1.12
C CYS A 65 7.92 -19.92 -2.35
N GLY A 66 9.09 -20.53 -2.41
CA GLY A 66 9.98 -20.48 -3.56
C GLY A 66 10.80 -19.19 -3.66
N ASN A 67 11.59 -19.09 -4.71
CA ASN A 67 12.43 -17.91 -4.96
C ASN A 67 11.63 -16.85 -5.72
N TYR A 68 10.67 -16.20 -5.06
CA TYR A 68 10.01 -15.03 -5.62
C TYR A 68 10.91 -13.80 -5.52
N SER A 69 10.56 -12.75 -6.22
CA SER A 69 11.32 -11.49 -6.25
C SER A 69 10.37 -10.30 -6.42
N ALA A 70 10.79 -9.13 -5.99
CA ALA A 70 10.03 -7.90 -6.07
C ALA A 70 10.01 -7.32 -7.49
N TRP A 71 9.18 -7.85 -8.35
CA TRP A 71 9.04 -7.37 -9.72
C TRP A 71 8.06 -6.20 -9.82
N VAL A 72 8.42 -5.22 -10.63
CA VAL A 72 7.47 -4.27 -11.22
C VAL A 72 7.54 -4.42 -12.73
N ILE A 73 6.38 -4.64 -13.36
CA ILE A 73 6.27 -4.80 -14.81
C ILE A 73 5.25 -3.81 -15.32
N SER A 74 5.61 -3.04 -16.35
CA SER A 74 4.74 -2.01 -16.92
C SER A 74 4.27 -2.37 -18.32
N PHE A 75 3.04 -1.91 -18.63
CA PHE A 75 2.35 -2.16 -19.88
C PHE A 75 1.70 -0.88 -20.39
N SER A 76 1.62 -0.74 -21.71
CA SER A 76 0.80 0.32 -22.32
C SER A 76 -0.68 0.08 -22.01
N ALA A 77 -1.38 1.09 -21.53
CA ALA A 77 -2.83 1.02 -21.28
C ALA A 77 -3.64 0.88 -22.58
N ASP A 78 -3.08 1.27 -23.74
CA ASP A 78 -3.75 1.24 -25.03
C ASP A 78 -3.58 -0.08 -25.78
N SER A 79 -2.68 -0.96 -25.36
CA SER A 79 -2.34 -2.17 -26.14
C SER A 79 -1.97 -3.40 -25.32
N LEU A 80 -1.76 -3.26 -24.02
CA LEU A 80 -1.12 -4.25 -23.12
C LEU A 80 0.29 -4.71 -23.58
N ALA A 81 0.91 -4.01 -24.50
CA ALA A 81 2.32 -4.25 -24.82
C ALA A 81 3.18 -3.93 -23.59
N ARG A 82 4.07 -4.85 -23.20
CA ARG A 82 5.02 -4.60 -22.09
C ARG A 82 5.95 -3.47 -22.46
N THR A 83 6.03 -2.44 -21.62
CA THR A 83 6.91 -1.27 -21.80
C THR A 83 8.18 -1.35 -20.97
N GLY A 84 8.14 -2.00 -19.79
CA GLY A 84 9.31 -2.13 -18.92
C GLY A 84 9.18 -3.29 -17.92
N ALA A 85 10.29 -3.63 -17.30
CA ALA A 85 10.35 -4.54 -16.15
C ALA A 85 11.59 -4.22 -15.31
N ILE A 86 11.47 -4.35 -14.00
CA ILE A 86 12.57 -4.25 -13.03
C ILE A 86 12.38 -5.30 -11.94
N ASP A 87 13.49 -5.91 -11.54
CA ASP A 87 13.59 -6.71 -10.31
C ASP A 87 14.32 -5.85 -9.27
N LEU A 88 13.71 -5.68 -8.10
CA LEU A 88 14.25 -4.81 -7.04
C LEU A 88 15.18 -5.52 -6.06
N VAL A 89 15.40 -6.83 -6.26
CA VAL A 89 16.38 -7.62 -5.49
C VAL A 89 17.13 -8.59 -6.40
N PRO A 90 17.81 -8.06 -7.45
CA PRO A 90 18.40 -8.86 -8.50
C PRO A 90 19.60 -9.72 -8.04
N SER A 91 20.16 -9.46 -6.85
CA SER A 91 21.27 -10.24 -6.29
C SER A 91 20.81 -11.26 -5.25
N THR A 92 19.56 -11.14 -4.76
CA THR A 92 18.97 -12.00 -3.74
C THR A 92 17.60 -12.54 -4.19
N HIS A 93 16.62 -12.64 -3.30
CA HIS A 93 15.22 -12.94 -3.58
C HIS A 93 14.34 -12.41 -2.44
N GLY A 94 13.02 -12.47 -2.59
CA GLY A 94 12.07 -11.92 -1.62
C GLY A 94 11.66 -10.51 -1.94
N ALA A 95 11.66 -9.62 -0.95
CA ALA A 95 11.28 -8.21 -1.03
C ALA A 95 9.87 -7.97 -1.60
N GLY A 96 8.93 -8.86 -1.29
CA GLY A 96 7.58 -8.83 -1.86
C GLY A 96 6.92 -7.46 -1.80
N ILE A 97 6.25 -7.06 -2.88
CA ILE A 97 5.45 -5.83 -2.91
C ILE A 97 4.03 -6.20 -2.47
N TRP A 98 3.80 -6.27 -1.14
CA TRP A 98 2.57 -6.81 -0.53
C TRP A 98 1.40 -5.83 -0.51
N LEU A 99 1.64 -4.61 -0.08
CA LEU A 99 0.77 -3.43 -0.05
C LEU A 99 -0.65 -3.67 0.49
N GLY A 100 -0.78 -4.32 1.63
CA GLY A 100 -2.03 -4.78 2.22
C GLY A 100 -3.25 -3.88 2.02
N GLY A 101 -4.17 -4.27 1.13
CA GLY A 101 -5.39 -3.54 0.80
C GLY A 101 -5.21 -2.30 -0.09
N GLY A 102 -3.99 -2.02 -0.57
CA GLY A 102 -3.64 -0.88 -1.42
C GLY A 102 -2.88 -1.25 -2.68
N GLY A 103 -2.25 -0.27 -3.29
CA GLY A 103 -1.41 -0.40 -4.48
C GLY A 103 -0.30 0.63 -4.51
N PRO A 104 0.60 0.56 -5.50
CA PRO A 104 1.56 1.62 -5.75
C PRO A 104 0.86 2.97 -5.94
N ALA A 105 1.52 4.05 -5.56
CA ALA A 105 1.03 5.40 -5.78
C ALA A 105 1.88 6.10 -6.85
N ALA A 106 1.31 7.09 -7.57
CA ALA A 106 2.06 7.92 -8.50
C ALA A 106 1.91 9.40 -8.18
N ASP A 107 2.97 10.17 -8.42
CA ASP A 107 2.91 11.62 -8.41
C ASP A 107 2.49 12.19 -9.79
N ALA A 108 2.29 13.50 -9.85
CA ALA A 108 1.91 14.19 -11.10
C ALA A 108 2.97 14.09 -12.22
N ALA A 109 4.23 13.84 -11.87
CA ALA A 109 5.31 13.60 -12.84
C ALA A 109 5.34 12.15 -13.35
N GLY A 110 4.52 11.25 -12.77
CA GLY A 110 4.42 9.84 -13.12
C GLY A 110 5.47 8.96 -12.42
N ASN A 111 6.22 9.47 -11.45
CA ASN A 111 7.07 8.62 -10.61
C ASN A 111 6.18 7.70 -9.77
N VAL A 112 6.60 6.44 -9.61
CA VAL A 112 5.83 5.42 -8.90
C VAL A 112 6.48 5.10 -7.56
N TYR A 113 5.67 5.03 -6.51
CA TYR A 113 6.10 4.87 -5.13
C TYR A 113 5.43 3.66 -4.48
N PHE A 114 6.23 2.84 -3.82
CA PHE A 114 5.74 1.69 -3.05
C PHE A 114 6.83 1.20 -2.08
N PRO A 115 6.48 0.64 -0.93
CA PRO A 115 7.43 -0.08 -0.09
C PRO A 115 7.53 -1.55 -0.51
N THR A 116 8.69 -2.14 -0.24
CA THR A 116 9.01 -3.56 -0.40
C THR A 116 9.11 -4.23 0.96
N GLY A 117 8.96 -5.53 1.02
CA GLY A 117 9.16 -6.34 2.21
C GLY A 117 10.56 -6.93 2.31
N ASN A 118 10.69 -7.94 3.15
CA ASN A 118 11.95 -8.59 3.51
C ASN A 118 12.66 -9.19 2.31
N ALA A 119 13.97 -8.95 2.17
CA ALA A 119 14.84 -9.62 1.23
C ALA A 119 15.62 -10.75 1.92
N PHE A 120 15.65 -11.92 1.31
CA PHE A 120 16.39 -13.05 1.86
C PHE A 120 17.84 -13.05 1.36
N GLY A 121 18.79 -12.88 2.27
CA GLY A 121 20.22 -12.86 1.94
C GLY A 121 21.01 -11.77 2.64
N GLY A 122 20.33 -10.89 3.40
CA GLY A 122 20.96 -9.93 4.32
C GLY A 122 21.73 -8.81 3.61
N ASN A 123 21.31 -8.43 2.42
CA ASN A 123 21.94 -7.32 1.71
C ASN A 123 21.59 -5.97 2.35
N THR A 124 22.56 -5.08 2.37
CA THR A 124 22.32 -3.68 2.75
C THR A 124 21.46 -3.03 1.68
N PRO A 125 20.32 -2.38 2.05
CA PRO A 125 19.45 -1.73 1.09
C PRO A 125 20.20 -0.75 0.16
N GLY A 126 19.93 -0.87 -1.15
CA GLY A 126 20.57 -0.07 -2.21
C GLY A 126 21.92 -0.61 -2.71
N ILE A 127 22.57 -1.53 -1.99
CA ILE A 127 23.81 -2.15 -2.44
C ILE A 127 23.49 -3.28 -3.43
N GLY A 128 24.12 -3.26 -4.60
CA GLY A 128 23.85 -4.23 -5.66
C GLY A 128 22.48 -4.07 -6.34
N ASN A 129 21.85 -2.93 -6.16
CA ASN A 129 20.47 -2.64 -6.57
C ASN A 129 19.42 -3.54 -5.88
N ASP A 130 19.71 -4.01 -4.68
CA ASP A 130 18.77 -4.75 -3.84
C ASP A 130 18.04 -3.77 -2.88
N TYR A 131 16.72 -3.76 -2.91
CA TYR A 131 15.85 -2.84 -2.18
C TYR A 131 14.83 -3.61 -1.34
N GLY A 132 15.31 -4.50 -0.46
CA GLY A 132 14.50 -5.11 0.60
C GLY A 132 14.17 -4.10 1.71
N ASP A 133 13.03 -4.23 2.35
CA ASP A 133 12.52 -3.34 3.40
C ASP A 133 12.74 -1.84 3.12
N THR A 134 12.36 -1.45 1.92
CA THR A 134 12.69 -0.15 1.34
C THR A 134 11.46 0.54 0.76
N PHE A 135 11.27 1.82 1.05
CA PHE A 135 10.31 2.67 0.33
C PHE A 135 10.98 3.20 -0.93
N VAL A 136 10.50 2.78 -2.09
CA VAL A 136 11.13 3.00 -3.41
C VAL A 136 10.38 4.07 -4.19
N ARG A 137 11.13 4.91 -4.92
CA ARG A 137 10.66 5.76 -6.01
C ARG A 137 11.23 5.25 -7.33
N LEU A 138 10.37 4.76 -8.23
CA LEU A 138 10.73 4.50 -9.62
C LEU A 138 10.58 5.77 -10.45
N ALA A 139 11.53 6.01 -11.35
CA ALA A 139 11.41 7.06 -12.34
C ALA A 139 10.27 6.76 -13.34
N SER A 140 9.62 7.81 -13.84
CA SER A 140 8.57 7.72 -14.88
C SER A 140 9.10 7.35 -16.27
N THR A 141 10.39 7.02 -16.39
CA THR A 141 11.08 6.72 -17.65
C THR A 141 11.10 5.23 -17.98
N VAL A 142 11.31 4.91 -19.25
CA VAL A 142 11.60 3.55 -19.72
C VAL A 142 13.05 3.52 -20.23
N PRO A 143 13.88 2.57 -19.78
CA PRO A 143 13.61 1.48 -18.84
C PRO A 143 13.28 1.95 -17.43
N LEU A 144 12.54 1.12 -16.66
CA LEU A 144 12.25 1.38 -15.25
C LEU A 144 13.56 1.40 -14.46
N THR A 145 13.73 2.42 -13.62
CA THR A 145 14.90 2.57 -12.74
C THR A 145 14.49 3.12 -11.39
N VAL A 146 15.18 2.72 -10.34
CA VAL A 146 15.03 3.35 -9.03
C VAL A 146 15.68 4.74 -9.08
N ALA A 147 14.87 5.76 -8.83
CA ALA A 147 15.30 7.17 -8.84
C ALA A 147 15.77 7.61 -7.46
N ASP A 148 15.13 7.10 -6.40
CA ASP A 148 15.51 7.36 -5.01
C ASP A 148 14.83 6.33 -4.09
N TYR A 149 15.23 6.26 -2.83
CA TYR A 149 14.64 5.36 -1.85
C TYR A 149 14.89 5.82 -0.41
N PHE A 150 14.09 5.27 0.51
CA PHE A 150 14.34 5.31 1.95
C PHE A 150 14.30 3.88 2.49
N ALA A 151 15.27 3.51 3.32
CA ALA A 151 15.21 2.30 4.13
C ALA A 151 15.47 2.66 5.60
N PRO A 152 14.71 2.10 6.57
CA PRO A 152 14.92 2.38 7.98
C PRO A 152 16.29 1.84 8.44
N MET A 153 16.84 2.46 9.47
CA MET A 153 18.15 2.07 10.00
C MET A 153 18.20 0.62 10.50
N ASN A 154 17.06 0.07 10.84
CA ASN A 154 16.87 -1.31 11.31
C ASN A 154 16.47 -2.30 10.19
N ALA A 155 16.39 -1.90 8.92
CA ALA A 155 15.94 -2.74 7.80
C ALA A 155 16.56 -4.14 7.78
N ILE A 156 17.87 -4.27 8.06
CA ILE A 156 18.54 -5.58 8.11
C ILE A 156 18.05 -6.44 9.30
N ALA A 157 17.67 -5.81 10.42
CA ALA A 157 17.11 -6.52 11.56
C ALA A 157 15.66 -6.92 11.28
N ASP A 158 14.91 -6.08 10.58
CA ASP A 158 13.54 -6.30 10.16
C ASP A 158 13.44 -7.45 9.15
N ASP A 159 14.34 -7.53 8.17
CA ASP A 159 14.50 -8.67 7.27
C ASP A 159 14.58 -10.01 8.04
N ASN A 160 15.34 -10.05 9.13
CA ASN A 160 15.51 -11.26 9.92
C ASN A 160 14.33 -11.56 10.86
N ALA A 161 13.49 -10.55 11.14
CA ALA A 161 12.38 -10.63 12.07
C ALA A 161 11.00 -10.78 11.37
N ASP A 162 10.97 -10.86 10.04
CA ASP A 162 9.75 -10.81 9.24
C ASP A 162 8.93 -9.54 9.51
N ALA A 163 9.61 -8.41 9.63
CA ALA A 163 9.00 -7.12 9.97
C ALA A 163 8.84 -6.19 8.75
N ASP A 164 8.33 -6.74 7.65
CA ASP A 164 8.16 -6.06 6.36
C ASP A 164 7.70 -4.60 6.45
N MET A 165 8.49 -3.67 5.92
CA MET A 165 8.02 -2.31 5.62
C MET A 165 6.90 -2.33 4.56
N GLY A 166 6.99 -3.24 3.61
CA GLY A 166 6.06 -3.39 2.49
C GLY A 166 4.72 -4.02 2.83
N SER A 167 4.41 -4.30 4.11
CA SER A 167 3.14 -4.88 4.53
C SER A 167 1.92 -4.03 4.18
N ALA A 168 2.06 -2.70 4.15
CA ALA A 168 1.04 -1.73 3.76
C ALA A 168 1.49 -0.86 2.58
N ALA A 169 0.55 -0.25 1.85
CA ALA A 169 0.88 0.73 0.83
C ALA A 169 1.27 2.08 1.43
N ALA A 170 2.08 2.85 0.69
CA ALA A 170 2.42 4.20 1.04
C ALA A 170 1.31 5.19 0.63
N LEU A 171 1.17 6.27 1.38
CA LEU A 171 0.28 7.39 1.09
C LEU A 171 1.11 8.59 0.62
N LEU A 172 0.89 9.08 -0.60
CA LEU A 172 1.41 10.39 -1.02
C LEU A 172 0.51 11.49 -0.48
N LEU A 173 1.09 12.40 0.30
CA LEU A 173 0.35 13.57 0.78
C LEU A 173 0.23 14.64 -0.32
N PRO A 174 -0.82 15.47 -0.30
CA PRO A 174 -0.87 16.66 -1.11
C PRO A 174 0.34 17.57 -0.85
N ASP A 175 0.72 18.33 -1.84
CA ASP A 175 1.76 19.35 -1.69
C ASP A 175 1.29 20.40 -0.66
N MET A 176 2.16 20.74 0.29
CA MET A 176 1.82 21.69 1.34
C MET A 176 3.04 22.46 1.83
N ALA A 177 2.83 23.71 2.23
CA ALA A 177 3.89 24.54 2.78
C ALA A 177 4.23 24.12 4.22
N ASP A 178 5.50 24.03 4.54
CA ASP A 178 5.98 23.90 5.92
C ASP A 178 5.96 25.27 6.67
N SER A 179 6.42 25.28 7.93
CA SER A 179 6.48 26.51 8.75
C SER A 179 7.43 27.58 8.19
N GLY A 180 8.35 27.20 7.31
CA GLY A 180 9.25 28.10 6.57
C GLY A 180 8.72 28.53 5.22
N SER A 181 7.46 28.21 4.88
CA SER A 181 6.84 28.46 3.57
C SER A 181 7.51 27.72 2.41
N VAL A 182 8.24 26.64 2.69
CA VAL A 182 8.76 25.73 1.67
C VAL A 182 7.72 24.70 1.33
N THR A 183 7.40 24.55 0.05
CA THR A 183 6.53 23.47 -0.42
C THR A 183 7.22 22.13 -0.21
N ARG A 184 6.52 21.19 0.43
CA ARG A 184 6.98 19.83 0.68
C ARG A 184 6.16 18.82 -0.10
N HIS A 185 6.83 17.83 -0.64
CA HIS A 185 6.27 16.69 -1.32
C HIS A 185 6.49 15.44 -0.44
N LEU A 186 5.52 15.11 0.40
CA LEU A 186 5.67 14.10 1.45
C LEU A 186 4.93 12.81 1.14
N ALA A 187 5.43 11.71 1.71
CA ALA A 187 4.74 10.43 1.76
C ALA A 187 4.72 9.88 3.19
N VAL A 188 3.69 9.11 3.52
CA VAL A 188 3.59 8.35 4.77
C VAL A 188 3.73 6.88 4.48
N VAL A 189 4.61 6.19 5.19
CA VAL A 189 4.81 4.74 5.10
C VAL A 189 4.92 4.15 6.51
N ALA A 190 4.37 2.96 6.71
CA ALA A 190 4.42 2.24 7.98
C ALA A 190 4.37 0.73 7.71
N GLY A 191 5.14 -0.04 8.46
CA GLY A 191 5.31 -1.47 8.28
C GLY A 191 4.97 -2.32 9.50
N LYS A 192 5.31 -3.59 9.45
CA LYS A 192 5.11 -4.56 10.54
C LYS A 192 5.93 -4.22 11.79
N ASP A 193 7.04 -3.51 11.67
CA ASP A 193 7.81 -3.06 12.83
C ASP A 193 7.04 -2.08 13.73
N GLY A 194 5.91 -1.53 13.24
CA GLY A 194 5.06 -0.59 13.96
C GLY A 194 5.54 0.86 13.95
N ALA A 195 6.68 1.15 13.32
CA ALA A 195 7.12 2.52 13.09
C ALA A 195 6.36 3.15 11.92
N MET A 196 6.21 4.48 11.95
CA MET A 196 5.63 5.24 10.84
C MET A 196 6.58 6.38 10.45
N PHE A 197 6.85 6.49 9.17
CA PHE A 197 7.77 7.48 8.62
C PHE A 197 7.04 8.44 7.69
N VAL A 198 7.39 9.73 7.80
CA VAL A 198 7.04 10.76 6.82
C VAL A 198 8.30 11.07 6.02
N VAL A 199 8.31 10.68 4.77
CA VAL A 199 9.47 10.76 3.87
C VAL A 199 9.31 11.93 2.92
N ASP A 200 10.36 12.75 2.76
CA ASP A 200 10.40 13.79 1.74
C ASP A 200 10.73 13.15 0.37
N ARG A 201 9.78 13.23 -0.58
CA ARG A 201 9.90 12.59 -1.91
C ARG A 201 10.96 13.24 -2.80
N ASP A 202 11.40 14.47 -2.47
CA ASP A 202 12.47 15.15 -3.22
C ASP A 202 13.86 14.67 -2.79
N ASN A 203 13.99 14.17 -1.55
CA ASN A 203 15.21 13.56 -1.01
C ASN A 203 14.80 12.51 0.04
N MET A 204 14.69 11.27 -0.38
CA MET A 204 14.13 10.20 0.45
C MET A 204 15.08 9.73 1.57
N GLY A 205 16.35 10.11 1.55
CA GLY A 205 17.29 9.91 2.65
C GLY A 205 18.12 8.63 2.59
N GLN A 206 17.74 7.69 1.73
CA GLN A 206 18.42 6.41 1.49
C GLN A 206 18.57 5.55 2.77
N TYR A 207 19.51 4.61 2.78
CA TYR A 207 19.82 3.80 3.95
C TYR A 207 20.98 4.40 4.74
N SER A 208 20.83 4.43 6.06
CA SER A 208 21.92 4.72 6.99
C SER A 208 21.77 3.83 8.22
N ALA A 209 22.82 3.11 8.58
CA ALA A 209 22.85 2.27 9.79
C ALA A 209 22.94 3.09 11.11
N ILE A 210 22.97 4.42 11.04
CA ILE A 210 23.19 5.29 12.20
C ILE A 210 21.90 6.02 12.62
N ALA A 211 21.10 6.44 11.65
CA ALA A 211 19.87 7.21 11.88
C ALA A 211 18.94 7.15 10.67
N ASN A 212 17.65 7.30 10.90
CA ASN A 212 16.65 7.48 9.85
C ASN A 212 16.72 8.92 9.31
N ASN A 213 17.10 9.06 8.03
CA ASN A 213 17.16 10.36 7.37
C ASN A 213 15.79 10.72 6.79
N VAL A 214 14.80 10.94 7.65
CA VAL A 214 13.41 11.22 7.26
C VAL A 214 12.92 12.57 7.73
N TYR A 215 11.87 13.07 7.12
CA TYR A 215 11.25 14.35 7.46
C TYR A 215 10.60 14.33 8.85
N GLN A 216 9.90 13.23 9.19
CA GLN A 216 9.31 12.99 10.51
C GLN A 216 9.24 11.49 10.78
N GLU A 217 9.45 11.10 12.03
CA GLU A 217 9.41 9.71 12.46
C GLU A 217 8.49 9.55 13.67
N PHE A 218 7.75 8.45 13.70
CA PHE A 218 7.00 7.96 14.85
C PHE A 218 7.60 6.61 15.23
N ALA A 219 8.12 6.52 16.43
CA ALA A 219 8.70 5.28 16.92
C ALA A 219 7.65 4.16 16.95
N SER A 220 8.12 2.94 16.78
CA SER A 220 7.30 1.74 16.93
C SER A 220 6.55 1.75 18.26
N ASP A 221 5.24 1.41 18.21
CA ASP A 221 4.41 1.16 19.39
C ASP A 221 4.25 -0.34 19.67
N GLY A 222 4.99 -1.18 18.96
CA GLY A 222 4.97 -2.64 19.07
C GLY A 222 3.78 -3.31 18.38
N HIS A 223 3.02 -2.57 17.57
CA HIS A 223 1.87 -3.09 16.83
C HIS A 223 2.14 -3.05 15.32
N GLU A 224 2.00 -4.21 14.70
CA GLU A 224 2.17 -4.34 13.26
C GLU A 224 1.19 -3.46 12.49
N ASN A 225 1.65 -2.91 11.38
CA ASN A 225 0.77 -2.19 10.47
C ASN A 225 0.65 -2.91 9.13
N PHE A 226 -0.57 -3.34 8.82
CA PHE A 226 -0.98 -3.84 7.51
C PHE A 226 -1.96 -2.90 6.81
N SER A 227 -2.26 -1.79 7.43
CA SER A 227 -3.26 -0.82 6.97
C SER A 227 -2.62 0.19 6.06
N SER A 228 -3.07 0.24 4.81
CA SER A 228 -2.74 1.36 3.92
C SER A 228 -3.36 2.65 4.47
N PRO A 229 -2.55 3.67 4.82
CA PRO A 229 -3.07 4.91 5.34
C PRO A 229 -3.81 5.70 4.26
N ILE A 230 -4.77 6.54 4.66
CA ILE A 230 -5.47 7.45 3.76
C ILE A 230 -5.38 8.89 4.25
N TYR A 231 -5.49 9.84 3.32
CA TYR A 231 -5.59 11.26 3.62
C TYR A 231 -6.97 11.79 3.26
N PHE A 232 -7.54 12.56 4.18
CA PHE A 232 -8.72 13.35 3.89
C PHE A 232 -8.70 14.66 4.71
N ASN A 233 -8.84 15.77 4.04
CA ASN A 233 -9.07 17.10 4.59
C ASN A 233 -8.20 17.45 5.81
N GLY A 234 -6.87 17.39 5.65
CA GLY A 234 -5.90 17.72 6.70
C GLY A 234 -5.71 16.65 7.78
N ARG A 235 -6.10 15.40 7.49
CA ARG A 235 -5.87 14.27 8.40
C ARG A 235 -5.35 13.04 7.66
N VAL A 236 -4.48 12.30 8.33
CA VAL A 236 -4.04 10.96 7.95
C VAL A 236 -4.69 9.95 8.89
N TYR A 237 -5.32 8.94 8.32
CA TYR A 237 -5.98 7.85 9.06
C TYR A 237 -5.20 6.57 8.86
N ILE A 238 -4.96 5.85 9.95
CA ILE A 238 -4.24 4.57 9.95
C ILE A 238 -4.84 3.63 11.01
N GLY A 239 -5.03 2.37 10.65
CA GLY A 239 -5.65 1.35 11.51
C GLY A 239 -4.73 0.16 11.80
N PRO A 240 -3.75 0.30 12.72
CA PRO A 240 -2.80 -0.76 13.03
C PRO A 240 -3.48 -2.00 13.65
N SER A 241 -2.78 -3.10 13.61
CA SER A 241 -3.17 -4.40 14.18
C SER A 241 -3.42 -4.30 15.68
N GLY A 242 -4.56 -4.78 16.14
CA GLY A 242 -4.92 -4.81 17.57
C GLY A 242 -5.13 -3.43 18.21
N LEU A 243 -5.29 -2.36 17.41
CA LEU A 243 -5.45 -0.99 17.90
C LEU A 243 -6.72 -0.30 17.34
N PRO A 244 -7.14 0.82 17.97
CA PRO A 244 -8.10 1.73 17.36
C PRO A 244 -7.62 2.28 16.02
N LEU A 245 -8.55 2.61 15.13
CA LEU A 245 -8.26 3.47 13.98
C LEU A 245 -7.91 4.87 14.49
N LYS A 246 -6.76 5.38 14.10
CA LYS A 246 -6.17 6.65 14.54
C LYS A 246 -6.27 7.71 13.43
N ALA A 247 -6.52 8.96 13.79
CA ALA A 247 -6.48 10.13 12.90
C ALA A 247 -5.44 11.13 13.40
N PHE A 248 -4.41 11.39 12.60
CA PHE A 248 -3.40 12.40 12.86
C PHE A 248 -3.73 13.68 12.08
N SER A 249 -3.75 14.83 12.72
CA SER A 249 -3.90 16.10 12.00
C SER A 249 -2.61 16.45 11.26
N VAL A 250 -2.77 17.07 10.09
CA VAL A 250 -1.65 17.56 9.28
C VAL A 250 -1.70 19.08 9.23
N ALA A 251 -0.65 19.72 9.68
CA ALA A 251 -0.50 21.17 9.65
C ALA A 251 0.95 21.56 9.35
N GLN A 252 1.15 22.55 8.48
CA GLN A 252 2.50 23.01 8.11
C GLN A 252 3.43 21.86 7.69
N ALA A 253 2.90 20.95 6.86
CA ALA A 253 3.57 19.75 6.37
C ALA A 253 4.01 18.76 7.45
N LYS A 254 3.46 18.80 8.66
CA LYS A 254 3.74 17.84 9.74
C LYS A 254 2.49 17.17 10.27
N LEU A 255 2.61 15.90 10.59
CA LEU A 255 1.60 15.17 11.35
C LEU A 255 1.72 15.53 12.84
N SER A 256 0.58 15.60 13.54
CA SER A 256 0.55 15.77 15.00
C SER A 256 1.29 14.62 15.71
N ALA A 257 2.00 14.91 16.78
CA ALA A 257 2.80 13.92 17.52
C ALA A 257 1.95 12.79 18.15
N ALA A 258 0.65 13.05 18.37
CA ALA A 258 -0.32 12.08 18.85
C ALA A 258 -1.59 12.16 17.98
N PRO A 259 -2.41 11.10 17.94
CA PRO A 259 -3.67 11.14 17.22
C PRO A 259 -4.56 12.29 17.72
N ALA A 260 -5.13 13.06 16.79
CA ALA A 260 -6.12 14.10 17.09
C ALA A 260 -7.47 13.48 17.51
N SER A 261 -7.79 12.29 16.99
CA SER A 261 -8.89 11.45 17.46
C SER A 261 -8.62 9.99 17.12
N GLN A 262 -9.32 9.09 17.79
CA GLN A 262 -9.27 7.65 17.49
C GLN A 262 -10.63 7.01 17.83
N THR A 263 -10.89 5.84 17.25
CA THR A 263 -12.11 5.09 17.53
C THR A 263 -12.11 4.53 18.95
N ALA A 264 -13.30 4.38 19.54
CA ALA A 264 -13.46 3.63 20.79
C ALA A 264 -13.32 2.12 20.56
N PHE A 265 -13.57 1.65 19.34
CA PHE A 265 -13.44 0.26 18.93
C PHE A 265 -11.98 -0.06 18.57
N THR A 266 -11.51 -1.21 19.03
CA THR A 266 -10.20 -1.78 18.69
C THR A 266 -10.39 -2.82 17.60
N PHE A 267 -9.73 -2.64 16.46
CA PHE A 267 -9.78 -3.58 15.34
C PHE A 267 -8.90 -4.80 15.61
N GLY A 268 -9.29 -5.95 15.04
CA GLY A 268 -8.62 -7.23 15.28
C GLY A 268 -7.18 -7.33 14.78
N SER A 269 -6.68 -8.54 14.70
CA SER A 269 -5.26 -8.87 14.49
C SER A 269 -4.63 -8.34 13.20
N ASN A 270 -5.41 -7.95 12.20
CA ASN A 270 -4.90 -7.34 10.96
C ASN A 270 -5.24 -5.84 10.85
N GLY A 271 -5.78 -5.24 11.92
CA GLY A 271 -6.20 -3.85 11.87
C GLY A 271 -7.33 -3.60 10.87
N THR A 272 -7.41 -2.41 10.34
CA THR A 272 -8.38 -2.04 9.29
C THR A 272 -7.76 -1.16 8.23
N ALA A 273 -8.02 -1.44 6.95
CA ALA A 273 -7.67 -0.58 5.83
C ALA A 273 -8.84 0.39 5.55
N PRO A 274 -8.74 1.66 5.98
CA PRO A 274 -9.84 2.60 5.86
C PRO A 274 -10.02 3.11 4.43
N SER A 275 -11.23 3.63 4.14
CA SER A 275 -11.48 4.49 2.99
C SER A 275 -12.28 5.72 3.42
N ALA A 276 -12.35 6.74 2.58
CA ALA A 276 -13.11 7.94 2.89
C ALA A 276 -14.07 8.32 1.77
N SER A 277 -15.20 8.89 2.16
CA SER A 277 -16.14 9.54 1.26
C SER A 277 -16.61 10.86 1.83
N ALA A 278 -16.93 11.81 0.98
CA ALA A 278 -17.36 13.14 1.38
C ALA A 278 -18.17 13.83 0.27
N ASN A 279 -18.79 14.94 0.61
CA ASN A 279 -19.27 15.92 -0.34
C ASN A 279 -18.19 17.02 -0.43
N ASP A 280 -17.30 16.91 -1.41
CA ASP A 280 -16.04 17.67 -1.49
C ASP A 280 -15.25 17.55 -0.17
N ASN A 281 -15.09 18.63 0.58
CA ASN A 281 -14.40 18.67 1.87
C ASN A 281 -15.36 18.69 3.09
N THR A 282 -16.64 18.41 2.88
CA THR A 282 -17.66 18.44 3.93
C THR A 282 -18.32 17.09 4.13
N ASN A 283 -18.87 16.86 5.34
CA ASN A 283 -19.56 15.62 5.67
C ASN A 283 -18.72 14.36 5.39
N GLY A 284 -17.43 14.44 5.70
CA GLY A 284 -16.51 13.32 5.50
C GLY A 284 -16.88 12.13 6.37
N ILE A 285 -16.87 10.96 5.78
CA ILE A 285 -17.10 9.66 6.44
C ILE A 285 -15.84 8.82 6.23
N VAL A 286 -15.30 8.27 7.31
CA VAL A 286 -14.27 7.24 7.26
C VAL A 286 -14.92 5.88 7.45
N TRP A 287 -14.76 5.03 6.44
CA TRP A 287 -15.26 3.67 6.43
C TRP A 287 -14.16 2.72 6.90
N ALA A 288 -14.49 1.83 7.82
CA ALA A 288 -13.57 0.84 8.36
C ALA A 288 -14.28 -0.50 8.51
N LEU A 289 -13.62 -1.57 8.09
CA LEU A 289 -14.15 -2.93 8.14
C LEU A 289 -13.39 -3.73 9.19
N ASP A 290 -14.11 -4.25 10.19
CA ASP A 290 -13.54 -5.25 11.08
C ASP A 290 -13.90 -6.66 10.59
N ARG A 291 -12.88 -7.43 10.29
CA ARG A 291 -13.00 -8.78 9.77
C ARG A 291 -13.51 -9.77 10.84
N GLU A 292 -13.07 -9.61 12.06
CA GLU A 292 -13.36 -10.56 13.14
C GLU A 292 -14.81 -10.44 13.60
N SER A 293 -15.29 -9.23 13.86
CA SER A 293 -16.69 -8.99 14.21
C SER A 293 -17.62 -8.96 12.99
N ARG A 294 -17.10 -8.97 11.78
CA ARG A 294 -17.85 -8.82 10.54
C ARG A 294 -18.72 -7.57 10.54
N THR A 295 -18.13 -6.46 10.89
CA THR A 295 -18.83 -5.18 11.03
C THR A 295 -18.18 -4.12 10.16
N LEU A 296 -18.97 -3.48 9.31
CA LEU A 296 -18.60 -2.23 8.64
C LEU A 296 -18.99 -1.07 9.54
N TYR A 297 -18.04 -0.19 9.78
CA TYR A 297 -18.21 1.05 10.54
C TYR A 297 -18.14 2.26 9.61
N ALA A 298 -18.94 3.27 9.90
CA ALA A 298 -18.84 4.62 9.35
C ALA A 298 -18.59 5.59 10.49
N TYR A 299 -17.50 6.33 10.45
CA TYR A 299 -17.13 7.33 11.44
C TYR A 299 -17.16 8.74 10.84
N ASP A 300 -17.43 9.74 11.68
CA ASP A 300 -17.23 11.14 11.30
C ASP A 300 -15.72 11.38 11.08
N ALA A 301 -15.36 11.83 9.88
CA ALA A 301 -13.95 12.07 9.54
C ALA A 301 -13.31 13.19 10.38
N THR A 302 -14.09 14.07 10.98
CA THR A 302 -13.56 15.13 11.85
C THR A 302 -13.32 14.66 13.29
N ASP A 303 -13.96 13.55 13.69
CA ASP A 303 -13.89 13.03 15.05
C ASP A 303 -14.27 11.54 15.08
N LEU A 304 -13.27 10.66 15.07
CA LEU A 304 -13.46 9.21 15.05
C LEU A 304 -14.14 8.63 16.30
N THR A 305 -14.35 9.43 17.36
CA THR A 305 -15.18 9.00 18.50
C THR A 305 -16.67 8.93 18.14
N LYS A 306 -17.09 9.58 17.04
CA LYS A 306 -18.46 9.61 16.56
C LYS A 306 -18.71 8.54 15.54
N VAL A 307 -19.44 7.50 15.94
CA VAL A 307 -19.96 6.47 15.05
C VAL A 307 -21.21 6.98 14.37
N LEU A 308 -21.20 7.07 13.05
CA LEU A 308 -22.36 7.48 12.25
C LEU A 308 -23.26 6.29 11.93
N TYR A 309 -22.63 5.13 11.68
CA TYR A 309 -23.32 3.88 11.36
C TYR A 309 -22.47 2.66 11.64
N THR A 310 -23.13 1.55 12.00
CA THR A 310 -22.54 0.20 11.96
C THR A 310 -23.54 -0.80 11.38
N THR A 311 -23.06 -1.81 10.68
CA THR A 311 -23.92 -2.86 10.13
C THR A 311 -24.62 -3.69 11.21
N SER A 312 -24.08 -3.70 12.43
CA SER A 312 -24.66 -4.44 13.56
C SER A 312 -25.91 -3.77 14.18
N GLN A 313 -26.16 -2.48 13.88
CA GLN A 313 -27.31 -1.76 14.45
C GLN A 313 -28.62 -1.91 13.65
N ALA A 314 -28.57 -2.51 12.46
CA ALA A 314 -29.77 -2.73 11.65
C ALA A 314 -30.67 -3.78 12.25
N ALA A 315 -31.96 -3.45 12.38
CA ALA A 315 -32.96 -4.37 12.93
C ALA A 315 -33.05 -5.68 12.13
N GLY A 316 -33.23 -6.82 12.81
CA GLY A 316 -33.37 -8.12 12.18
C GLY A 316 -32.12 -8.61 11.46
N SER A 317 -30.96 -8.09 11.83
CA SER A 317 -29.67 -8.41 11.17
C SER A 317 -29.70 -8.16 9.65
N ARG A 318 -30.50 -7.21 9.16
CA ARG A 318 -30.65 -6.89 7.74
C ARG A 318 -29.31 -6.64 7.05
N ASP A 319 -28.40 -5.94 7.72
CA ASP A 319 -27.14 -5.49 7.17
C ASP A 319 -25.98 -6.46 7.51
N SER A 320 -26.32 -7.65 8.00
CA SER A 320 -25.30 -8.69 8.24
C SER A 320 -24.74 -9.24 6.93
N PHE A 321 -23.48 -9.63 6.94
CA PHE A 321 -22.81 -10.26 5.82
C PHE A 321 -21.99 -11.48 6.29
N SER A 322 -21.65 -12.36 5.34
CA SER A 322 -20.82 -13.53 5.61
C SER A 322 -19.37 -13.13 5.90
N ASN A 323 -18.51 -14.10 6.18
CA ASN A 323 -17.09 -13.87 6.38
C ASN A 323 -16.50 -12.97 5.30
N VAL A 324 -15.67 -12.02 5.69
CA VAL A 324 -14.83 -11.25 4.79
C VAL A 324 -13.84 -12.18 4.12
N GLY A 325 -13.70 -12.08 2.79
CA GLY A 325 -13.02 -13.10 1.98
C GLY A 325 -11.51 -13.19 2.17
N GLY A 326 -10.87 -12.17 2.73
CA GLY A 326 -9.43 -12.13 2.91
C GLY A 326 -9.01 -11.15 4.01
N HIS A 327 -7.70 -11.06 4.19
CA HIS A 327 -7.08 -10.02 5.00
C HIS A 327 -7.02 -8.72 4.17
N PHE A 328 -6.93 -7.57 4.82
CA PHE A 328 -6.61 -6.28 4.22
C PHE A 328 -7.63 -5.77 3.18
N ILE A 329 -8.91 -6.07 3.38
CA ILE A 329 -9.97 -5.58 2.49
C ILE A 329 -10.26 -4.11 2.80
N THR A 330 -10.09 -3.27 1.79
CA THR A 330 -10.45 -1.86 1.84
C THR A 330 -11.87 -1.67 1.29
N PRO A 331 -12.78 -1.03 2.03
CA PRO A 331 -14.10 -0.69 1.52
C PRO A 331 -13.97 0.28 0.32
N MET A 332 -14.49 -0.09 -0.83
CA MET A 332 -14.54 0.78 -2.01
C MET A 332 -15.80 1.65 -1.96
N VAL A 333 -15.66 2.96 -2.11
CA VAL A 333 -16.80 3.87 -2.21
C VAL A 333 -16.94 4.36 -3.65
N ALA A 334 -18.09 4.09 -4.26
CA ALA A 334 -18.40 4.52 -5.60
C ALA A 334 -19.91 4.74 -5.79
N ASN A 335 -20.30 5.78 -6.53
CA ASN A 335 -21.70 6.06 -6.89
C ASN A 335 -22.67 6.03 -5.69
N GLY A 336 -22.26 6.61 -4.55
CA GLY A 336 -23.07 6.68 -3.32
C GLY A 336 -23.25 5.34 -2.60
N ARG A 337 -22.41 4.35 -2.88
CA ARG A 337 -22.45 3.03 -2.26
C ARG A 337 -21.07 2.62 -1.77
N VAL A 338 -21.06 1.73 -0.78
CA VAL A 338 -19.84 1.10 -0.24
C VAL A 338 -19.84 -0.38 -0.62
N TYR A 339 -18.75 -0.83 -1.18
CA TYR A 339 -18.56 -2.21 -1.68
C TYR A 339 -17.37 -2.86 -0.99
N PHE A 340 -17.48 -4.13 -0.64
CA PHE A 340 -16.33 -4.95 -0.26
C PHE A 340 -16.57 -6.43 -0.54
N GLY A 341 -15.48 -7.17 -0.73
CA GLY A 341 -15.52 -8.62 -0.96
C GLY A 341 -15.84 -9.38 0.33
N THR A 342 -16.66 -10.39 0.22
CA THR A 342 -16.87 -11.42 1.25
C THR A 342 -16.28 -12.75 0.78
N GLY A 343 -16.42 -13.82 1.55
CA GLY A 343 -15.90 -15.13 1.15
C GLY A 343 -16.44 -15.65 -0.20
N THR A 344 -17.65 -15.27 -0.58
CA THR A 344 -18.33 -15.79 -1.77
C THR A 344 -19.13 -14.75 -2.54
N THR A 345 -19.25 -13.52 -2.04
CA THR A 345 -20.08 -12.46 -2.63
C THR A 345 -19.43 -11.10 -2.51
N VAL A 346 -20.01 -10.10 -3.13
CA VAL A 346 -19.73 -8.69 -2.88
C VAL A 346 -20.87 -8.11 -2.05
N ALA A 347 -20.54 -7.58 -0.87
CA ALA A 347 -21.48 -6.82 -0.07
C ALA A 347 -21.58 -5.38 -0.58
N VAL A 348 -22.81 -4.86 -0.63
CA VAL A 348 -23.10 -3.50 -1.13
C VAL A 348 -24.00 -2.78 -0.15
N PHE A 349 -23.55 -1.63 0.34
CA PHE A 349 -24.30 -0.77 1.27
C PHE A 349 -24.57 0.58 0.63
N GLY A 350 -25.73 1.16 0.92
CA GLY A 350 -26.13 2.47 0.42
C GLY A 350 -27.33 2.99 1.20
N LEU A 351 -27.76 4.20 0.87
CA LEU A 351 -29.00 4.75 1.44
C LEU A 351 -30.18 3.89 1.00
N LEU A 352 -31.09 3.68 1.93
CA LEU A 352 -32.38 3.08 1.59
C LEU A 352 -33.19 4.04 0.73
N PRO A 353 -33.99 3.51 -0.20
CA PRO A 353 -34.88 4.34 -1.04
C PRO A 353 -35.89 5.09 -0.19
#